data_166f6af88973bc4c24574f65997629d1
#
_entry.id   166f6af88973bc4c24574f65997629d1
#
_cell.length_a   1.000
_cell.length_b   1.000
_cell.length_c   1.000
_cell.angle_alpha   90.00
_cell.angle_beta   90.00
_cell.angle_gamma   90.00
#
_symmetry.space_group_name_H-M   'P 1'
#
loop_
_entity.id
_entity.type
_entity.pdbx_description
1 polymer ?
#
loop_
_entity_poly.entity_id
_entity_poly.type
_entity_poly.pdbx_seq_one_letter_code
_entity_poly.pdbx_strand_id
1 'polypeptide(L)'
;MHDLTRRSRERTDEILVDHAAEYGPFRVRELEWEPDAAAYDRLRERFDADAAGGAGIWLTRDDAVLCVRHEDEDAWSGPGGKREAGETFAETAERETREEAGVEGTIEGVIEVHAVSYVTSDHPSLVLPTVMFDGRYAGGEPEPNADDRVAEVRWFTERPDPLRYDALASFPMPTGNL
;
A
#
# COMPACT_ATOMS: atom_id res chain seq x y z
N MET A 1 16.75 -9.18 -21.85
CA MET A 1 15.88 -8.39 -20.94
C MET A 1 16.28 -6.94 -21.02
N HIS A 2 15.33 -6.04 -21.18
CA HIS A 2 15.60 -4.59 -21.28
C HIS A 2 16.21 -4.06 -19.97
N ASP A 3 17.10 -3.06 -20.06
CA ASP A 3 17.83 -2.53 -18.89
C ASP A 3 16.88 -1.97 -17.81
N LEU A 4 15.85 -1.23 -18.20
CA LEU A 4 14.86 -0.69 -17.27
C LEU A 4 14.11 -1.81 -16.51
N THR A 5 13.68 -2.85 -17.21
CA THR A 5 13.03 -4.02 -16.59
C THR A 5 13.95 -4.70 -15.59
N ARG A 6 15.22 -4.88 -15.95
CA ARG A 6 16.22 -5.48 -15.06
C ARG A 6 16.42 -4.63 -13.79
N ARG A 7 16.66 -3.33 -13.95
CA ARG A 7 16.87 -2.39 -12.83
C ARG A 7 15.67 -2.32 -11.89
N SER A 8 14.45 -2.26 -12.44
CA SER A 8 13.25 -2.22 -11.61
C SER A 8 13.01 -3.52 -10.83
N ARG A 9 13.31 -4.68 -11.43
CA ARG A 9 13.28 -5.97 -10.73
C ARG A 9 14.33 -6.04 -9.61
N GLU A 10 15.58 -5.72 -9.92
CA GLU A 10 16.68 -5.72 -8.94
C GLU A 10 16.33 -4.82 -7.75
N ARG A 11 15.79 -3.64 -8.01
CA ARG A 11 15.36 -2.72 -6.93
C ARG A 11 14.20 -3.29 -6.10
N THR A 12 13.23 -3.93 -6.73
CA THR A 12 12.13 -4.59 -6.02
C THR A 12 12.63 -5.77 -5.19
N ASP A 13 13.54 -6.58 -5.73
CA ASP A 13 14.13 -7.71 -5.02
C ASP A 13 14.95 -7.26 -3.79
N GLU A 14 15.71 -6.16 -3.90
CA GLU A 14 16.41 -5.54 -2.77
C GLU A 14 15.44 -5.16 -1.65
N ILE A 15 14.33 -4.52 -2.00
CA ILE A 15 13.29 -4.13 -1.05
C ILE A 15 12.67 -5.35 -0.35
N LEU A 16 12.41 -6.44 -1.08
CA LEU A 16 11.92 -7.68 -0.49
C LEU A 16 12.90 -8.26 0.52
N VAL A 17 14.21 -8.27 0.19
CA VAL A 17 15.27 -8.78 1.07
C VAL A 17 15.39 -7.91 2.33
N ASP A 18 15.40 -6.59 2.18
CA ASP A 18 15.54 -5.65 3.29
C ASP A 18 14.35 -5.74 4.25
N HIS A 19 13.13 -5.81 3.72
CA HIS A 19 11.93 -5.96 4.55
C HIS A 19 11.86 -7.33 5.24
N ALA A 20 12.29 -8.40 4.58
CA ALA A 20 12.36 -9.72 5.21
C ALA A 20 13.40 -9.76 6.34
N ALA A 21 14.49 -9.04 6.20
CA ALA A 21 15.51 -8.93 7.25
C ALA A 21 15.00 -8.11 8.45
N GLU A 22 14.20 -7.07 8.22
CA GLU A 22 13.69 -6.17 9.26
C GLU A 22 12.44 -6.74 9.96
N TYR A 23 11.47 -7.26 9.21
CA TYR A 23 10.15 -7.64 9.71
C TYR A 23 9.92 -9.16 9.78
N GLY A 24 10.86 -9.97 9.30
CA GLY A 24 10.67 -11.40 9.17
C GLY A 24 9.92 -11.79 7.89
N PRO A 25 9.54 -13.08 7.75
CA PRO A 25 8.93 -13.57 6.51
C PRO A 25 7.51 -13.02 6.31
N PHE A 26 7.18 -12.71 5.07
CA PHE A 26 5.87 -12.25 4.62
C PHE A 26 5.49 -12.88 3.28
N ARG A 27 4.25 -12.73 2.87
CA ARG A 27 3.78 -13.16 1.55
C ARG A 27 4.21 -12.17 0.48
N VAL A 28 4.67 -12.70 -0.65
CA VAL A 28 4.88 -11.92 -1.89
C VAL A 28 3.81 -12.34 -2.89
N ARG A 29 3.11 -11.36 -3.44
CA ARG A 29 2.14 -11.56 -4.50
C ARG A 29 2.63 -10.89 -5.77
N GLU A 30 2.80 -11.69 -6.81
CA GLU A 30 3.10 -11.16 -8.14
C GLU A 30 1.79 -10.76 -8.83
N LEU A 31 1.72 -9.54 -9.30
CA LEU A 31 0.58 -8.99 -10.03
C LEU A 31 1.07 -8.43 -11.36
N GLU A 32 0.18 -8.42 -12.33
CA GLU A 32 0.41 -7.81 -13.63
C GLU A 32 -0.69 -6.79 -13.92
N TRP A 33 -0.29 -5.64 -14.40
CA TRP A 33 -1.19 -4.58 -14.81
C TRP A 33 -0.75 -3.96 -16.11
N GLU A 34 -1.73 -3.65 -16.97
CA GLU A 34 -1.54 -2.99 -18.24
C GLU A 34 -1.98 -1.52 -18.13
N PRO A 35 -1.05 -0.58 -17.87
CA PRO A 35 -1.36 0.84 -17.78
C PRO A 35 -1.56 1.45 -19.17
N ASP A 36 -2.33 2.53 -19.25
CA ASP A 36 -2.27 3.38 -20.43
C ASP A 36 -0.91 4.11 -20.55
N ALA A 37 -0.64 4.72 -21.70
CA ALA A 37 0.65 5.37 -21.96
C ALA A 37 0.98 6.48 -20.96
N ALA A 38 0.01 7.31 -20.59
CA ALA A 38 0.22 8.40 -19.64
C ALA A 38 0.49 7.87 -18.22
N ALA A 39 -0.19 6.80 -17.82
CA ALA A 39 0.06 6.13 -16.53
C ALA A 39 1.45 5.49 -16.51
N TYR A 40 1.86 4.82 -17.59
CA TYR A 40 3.19 4.25 -17.71
C TYR A 40 4.29 5.32 -17.61
N ASP A 41 4.14 6.44 -18.31
CA ASP A 41 5.11 7.55 -18.27
C ASP A 41 5.27 8.08 -16.83
N ARG A 42 4.17 8.28 -16.11
CA ARG A 42 4.21 8.69 -14.69
C ARG A 42 4.91 7.67 -13.79
N LEU A 43 4.68 6.37 -14.00
CA LEU A 43 5.35 5.30 -13.24
C LEU A 43 6.87 5.30 -13.51
N ARG A 44 7.26 5.50 -14.76
CA ARG A 44 8.67 5.60 -15.16
C ARG A 44 9.35 6.82 -14.56
N GLU A 45 8.73 7.99 -14.66
CA GLU A 45 9.24 9.23 -14.04
C GLU A 45 9.45 9.06 -12.55
N ARG A 46 8.50 8.43 -11.84
CA ARG A 46 8.61 8.14 -10.41
C ARG A 46 9.73 7.16 -10.11
N PHE A 47 9.94 6.15 -10.95
CA PHE A 47 11.06 5.22 -10.81
C PHE A 47 12.40 5.93 -10.95
N ASP A 48 12.55 6.77 -11.98
CA ASP A 48 13.78 7.55 -12.23
C ASP A 48 14.05 8.58 -11.11
N ALA A 49 13.01 9.08 -10.45
CA ALA A 49 13.10 10.03 -9.32
C ALA A 49 13.24 9.36 -7.94
N ASP A 50 13.44 8.04 -7.85
CA ASP A 50 13.43 7.27 -6.60
C ASP A 50 12.17 7.47 -5.74
N ALA A 51 11.02 7.62 -6.40
CA ALA A 51 9.71 7.78 -5.79
C ALA A 51 8.74 6.65 -6.15
N ALA A 52 9.26 5.54 -6.68
CA ALA A 52 8.45 4.44 -7.16
C ALA A 52 7.89 3.56 -6.04
N GLY A 53 6.77 2.93 -6.32
CA GLY A 53 6.07 2.06 -5.39
C GLY A 53 5.09 2.82 -4.48
N GLY A 54 4.54 2.10 -3.54
CA GLY A 54 3.60 2.61 -2.58
C GLY A 54 3.55 1.78 -1.32
N ALA A 55 2.86 2.28 -0.31
CA ALA A 55 2.64 1.56 0.93
C ALA A 55 1.30 1.89 1.56
N GLY A 56 0.76 0.93 2.28
CA GLY A 56 -0.43 1.10 3.08
C GLY A 56 -0.31 0.37 4.40
N ILE A 57 -1.25 0.62 5.28
CA ILE A 57 -1.30 0.00 6.59
C ILE A 57 -2.65 -0.65 6.84
N TRP A 58 -2.64 -1.87 7.34
CA TRP A 58 -3.80 -2.54 7.90
C TRP A 58 -3.80 -2.26 9.39
N LEU A 59 -4.43 -1.13 9.76
CA LEU A 59 -4.34 -0.57 11.09
C LEU A 59 -5.43 -1.14 11.99
N THR A 60 -5.02 -1.74 13.09
CA THR A 60 -5.93 -2.38 14.04
C THR A 60 -5.98 -1.65 15.39
N ARG A 61 -7.15 -1.68 16.00
CA ARG A 61 -7.41 -1.23 17.36
C ARG A 61 -8.45 -2.15 17.98
N ASP A 62 -8.13 -2.76 19.10
CA ASP A 62 -9.00 -3.76 19.76
C ASP A 62 -9.42 -4.88 18.79
N ASP A 63 -10.69 -4.98 18.46
CA ASP A 63 -11.28 -5.95 17.54
C ASP A 63 -11.63 -5.35 16.16
N ALA A 64 -11.15 -4.14 15.86
CA ALA A 64 -11.52 -3.42 14.66
C ALA A 64 -10.31 -3.06 13.79
N VAL A 65 -10.56 -2.91 12.49
CA VAL A 65 -9.62 -2.41 11.48
C VAL A 65 -10.10 -1.08 10.92
N LEU A 66 -9.17 -0.14 10.71
CA LEU A 66 -9.47 1.14 10.09
C LEU A 66 -9.48 1.01 8.58
N CYS A 67 -10.56 1.45 7.96
CA CYS A 67 -10.64 1.54 6.50
C CYS A 67 -11.10 2.93 6.06
N VAL A 68 -10.68 3.27 4.86
CA VAL A 68 -11.04 4.50 4.14
C VAL A 68 -11.82 4.15 2.89
N ARG A 69 -12.72 5.03 2.50
CA ARG A 69 -13.44 5.00 1.23
C ARG A 69 -13.23 6.32 0.52
N HIS A 70 -12.75 6.27 -0.71
CA HIS A 70 -12.54 7.47 -1.50
C HIS A 70 -13.85 7.97 -2.13
N GLU A 71 -13.87 9.26 -2.48
CA GLU A 71 -14.92 9.82 -3.31
C GLU A 71 -15.02 9.01 -4.61
N ASP A 72 -16.15 8.95 -5.23
CA ASP A 72 -16.41 8.18 -6.47
C ASP A 72 -16.20 6.65 -6.36
N GLU A 73 -15.94 6.12 -5.17
CA GLU A 73 -15.81 4.68 -4.93
C GLU A 73 -16.76 4.22 -3.81
N ASP A 74 -17.32 3.02 -3.96
CA ASP A 74 -18.12 2.38 -2.90
C ASP A 74 -17.29 1.40 -2.05
N ALA A 75 -16.06 1.13 -2.49
CA ALA A 75 -15.19 0.09 -1.93
C ALA A 75 -14.23 0.66 -0.86
N TRP A 76 -13.88 -0.19 0.09
CA TRP A 76 -13.05 0.11 1.24
C TRP A 76 -11.64 -0.46 1.11
N SER A 77 -10.67 0.26 1.64
CA SER A 77 -9.28 -0.19 1.78
C SER A 77 -8.65 0.32 3.07
N GLY A 78 -7.52 -0.24 3.46
CA GLY A 78 -6.66 0.43 4.43
C GLY A 78 -6.11 1.74 3.85
N PRO A 79 -5.77 2.73 4.69
CA PRO A 79 -5.12 3.95 4.22
C PRO A 79 -3.76 3.61 3.60
N GLY A 80 -3.39 4.35 2.57
CA GLY A 80 -2.13 4.15 1.85
C GLY A 80 -2.08 4.88 0.53
N GLY A 81 -0.88 5.01 0.00
CA GLY A 81 -0.67 5.73 -1.23
C GLY A 81 0.74 5.57 -1.79
N LYS A 82 1.12 6.53 -2.61
CA LYS A 82 2.38 6.51 -3.35
C LYS A 82 3.53 6.99 -2.50
N ARG A 83 4.67 6.27 -2.58
CA ARG A 83 5.91 6.68 -1.92
C ARG A 83 6.44 7.98 -2.52
N GLU A 84 6.87 8.91 -1.71
CA GLU A 84 7.59 10.10 -2.15
C GLU A 84 9.09 9.86 -2.19
N ALA A 85 9.83 10.71 -2.95
CA ALA A 85 11.28 10.61 -3.06
C ALA A 85 11.94 10.77 -1.67
N GLY A 86 12.82 9.84 -1.33
CA GLY A 86 13.53 9.86 -0.04
C GLY A 86 12.78 9.23 1.13
N GLU A 87 11.50 8.89 0.98
CA GLU A 87 10.76 8.15 2.00
C GLU A 87 11.13 6.66 2.01
N THR A 88 11.14 6.06 3.18
CA THR A 88 10.99 4.61 3.32
C THR A 88 9.53 4.22 3.10
N PHE A 89 9.27 2.94 2.84
CA PHE A 89 7.87 2.45 2.71
C PHE A 89 7.09 2.60 4.03
N ALA A 90 7.75 2.41 5.17
CA ALA A 90 7.14 2.65 6.48
C ALA A 90 6.73 4.11 6.67
N GLU A 91 7.61 5.07 6.35
CA GLU A 91 7.29 6.50 6.39
C GLU A 91 6.14 6.86 5.46
N THR A 92 6.07 6.26 4.27
CA THR A 92 4.95 6.42 3.34
C THR A 92 3.63 5.96 3.97
N ALA A 93 3.60 4.75 4.54
CA ALA A 93 2.40 4.20 5.16
C ALA A 93 1.92 5.05 6.35
N GLU A 94 2.84 5.53 7.18
CA GLU A 94 2.54 6.40 8.31
C GLU A 94 2.04 7.78 7.87
N ARG A 95 2.67 8.39 6.85
CA ARG A 95 2.25 9.68 6.30
C ARG A 95 0.85 9.58 5.69
N GLU A 96 0.61 8.61 4.81
CA GLU A 96 -0.69 8.39 4.18
C GLU A 96 -1.80 8.13 5.21
N THR A 97 -1.50 7.41 6.28
CA THR A 97 -2.47 7.15 7.35
C THR A 97 -2.88 8.45 8.06
N ARG A 98 -1.94 9.34 8.32
CA ARG A 98 -2.25 10.66 8.88
C ARG A 98 -3.02 11.54 7.90
N GLU A 99 -2.60 11.57 6.64
CA GLU A 99 -3.22 12.40 5.60
C GLU A 99 -4.63 11.95 5.27
N GLU A 100 -4.84 10.67 5.01
CA GLU A 100 -6.13 10.14 4.59
C GLU A 100 -7.13 9.95 5.74
N ALA A 101 -6.65 9.57 6.92
CA ALA A 101 -7.51 9.13 8.02
C ALA A 101 -7.42 9.94 9.31
N GLY A 102 -6.46 10.87 9.44
CA GLY A 102 -6.29 11.70 10.64
C GLY A 102 -5.77 10.96 11.87
N VAL A 103 -5.28 9.73 11.72
CA VAL A 103 -4.80 8.91 12.83
C VAL A 103 -3.34 8.54 12.67
N GLU A 104 -2.73 8.15 13.77
CA GLU A 104 -1.37 7.61 13.81
C GLU A 104 -1.39 6.11 14.08
N GLY A 105 -0.48 5.41 13.42
CA GLY A 105 -0.26 3.98 13.62
C GLY A 105 1.19 3.64 13.86
N THR A 106 1.44 2.60 14.61
CA THR A 106 2.76 1.99 14.78
C THR A 106 2.84 0.74 13.92
N ILE A 107 3.85 0.66 13.07
CA ILE A 107 4.08 -0.52 12.24
C ILE A 107 4.66 -1.64 13.10
N GLU A 108 4.04 -2.82 13.04
CA GLU A 108 4.44 -4.02 13.76
C GLU A 108 5.03 -5.10 12.84
N GLY A 109 4.72 -5.06 11.56
CA GLY A 109 5.19 -6.05 10.60
C GLY A 109 4.75 -5.76 9.17
N VAL A 110 5.05 -6.69 8.28
CA VAL A 110 4.58 -6.69 6.89
C VAL A 110 3.61 -7.86 6.69
N ILE A 111 2.42 -7.56 6.20
CA ILE A 111 1.45 -8.61 5.84
C ILE A 111 1.82 -9.22 4.49
N GLU A 112 1.99 -8.36 3.49
CA GLU A 112 2.18 -8.78 2.11
C GLU A 112 2.89 -7.68 1.31
N VAL A 113 3.73 -8.08 0.36
CA VAL A 113 4.28 -7.18 -0.66
C VAL A 113 3.76 -7.60 -2.02
N HIS A 114 3.21 -6.65 -2.76
CA HIS A 114 2.82 -6.83 -4.15
C HIS A 114 3.99 -6.42 -5.05
N ALA A 115 4.56 -7.34 -5.80
CA ALA A 115 5.48 -7.06 -6.88
C ALA A 115 4.65 -6.87 -8.16
N VAL A 116 4.39 -5.62 -8.52
CA VAL A 116 3.49 -5.29 -9.64
C VAL A 116 4.29 -5.09 -10.91
N SER A 117 4.07 -5.94 -11.90
CA SER A 117 4.62 -5.81 -13.25
C SER A 117 3.68 -4.96 -14.11
N TYR A 118 4.12 -3.79 -14.48
CA TYR A 118 3.42 -2.91 -15.42
C TYR A 118 3.88 -3.24 -16.84
N VAL A 119 3.01 -3.85 -17.61
CA VAL A 119 3.30 -4.41 -18.93
C VAL A 119 2.57 -3.61 -19.99
N THR A 120 3.27 -3.24 -21.05
CA THR A 120 2.70 -2.58 -22.24
C THR A 120 3.28 -3.22 -23.50
N SER A 121 2.62 -3.06 -24.64
CA SER A 121 3.11 -3.54 -25.95
C SER A 121 4.34 -2.78 -26.43
N ASP A 122 4.47 -1.51 -26.06
CA ASP A 122 5.38 -0.55 -26.69
C ASP A 122 6.57 -0.16 -25.81
N HIS A 123 6.56 -0.51 -24.54
CA HIS A 123 7.59 -0.14 -23.56
C HIS A 123 8.08 -1.33 -22.75
N PRO A 124 9.32 -1.26 -22.21
CA PRO A 124 9.82 -2.27 -21.29
C PRO A 124 8.95 -2.38 -20.04
N SER A 125 8.74 -3.59 -19.54
CA SER A 125 8.00 -3.78 -18.28
C SER A 125 8.73 -3.11 -17.11
N LEU A 126 7.95 -2.49 -16.22
CA LEU A 126 8.39 -1.98 -14.93
C LEU A 126 7.88 -2.87 -13.80
N VAL A 127 8.74 -3.27 -12.88
CA VAL A 127 8.33 -4.01 -11.68
C VAL A 127 8.50 -3.11 -10.46
N LEU A 128 7.40 -2.79 -9.80
CA LEU A 128 7.37 -1.87 -8.67
C LEU A 128 6.67 -2.51 -7.46
N PRO A 129 7.18 -2.27 -6.23
CA PRO A 129 6.60 -2.85 -5.04
C PRO A 129 5.48 -1.98 -4.45
N THR A 130 4.49 -2.64 -3.85
CA THR A 130 3.56 -2.03 -2.91
C THR A 130 3.61 -2.83 -1.61
N VAL A 131 3.95 -2.18 -0.51
CA VAL A 131 4.14 -2.82 0.79
C VAL A 131 2.90 -2.60 1.64
N MET A 132 2.29 -3.68 2.10
CA MET A 132 1.16 -3.64 3.02
C MET A 132 1.62 -4.02 4.42
N PHE A 133 1.66 -3.03 5.29
CA PHE A 133 2.08 -3.19 6.68
C PHE A 133 0.94 -3.64 7.59
N ASP A 134 1.29 -4.40 8.61
CA ASP A 134 0.48 -4.62 9.80
C ASP A 134 0.82 -3.53 10.82
N GLY A 135 -0.19 -2.91 11.42
CA GLY A 135 0.02 -1.84 12.36
C GLY A 135 -1.07 -1.72 13.42
N ARG A 136 -0.69 -1.02 14.48
CA ARG A 136 -1.55 -0.75 15.63
C ARG A 136 -1.82 0.73 15.77
N TYR A 137 -3.07 1.08 16.06
CA TYR A 137 -3.47 2.45 16.36
C TYR A 137 -2.66 3.04 17.51
N ALA A 138 -2.15 4.24 17.32
CA ALA A 138 -1.30 4.94 18.27
C ALA A 138 -1.87 6.29 18.74
N GLY A 139 -2.87 6.83 18.04
CA GLY A 139 -3.49 8.10 18.42
C GLY A 139 -4.22 8.79 17.27
N GLY A 140 -4.80 9.95 17.56
CA GLY A 140 -5.57 10.74 16.61
C GLY A 140 -7.05 10.36 16.59
N GLU A 141 -7.84 11.17 15.91
CA GLU A 141 -9.27 10.93 15.70
C GLU A 141 -9.54 10.69 14.22
N PRO A 142 -10.27 9.62 13.86
CA PRO A 142 -10.61 9.35 12.47
C PRO A 142 -11.36 10.53 11.84
N GLU A 143 -10.75 11.11 10.81
CA GLU A 143 -11.31 12.23 10.09
C GLU A 143 -10.98 12.09 8.59
N PRO A 144 -11.98 12.06 7.71
CA PRO A 144 -11.75 11.99 6.28
C PRO A 144 -11.14 13.29 5.76
N ASN A 145 -10.14 13.18 4.90
CA ASN A 145 -9.50 14.33 4.28
C ASN A 145 -10.00 14.52 2.84
N ALA A 146 -10.75 15.57 2.61
CA ALA A 146 -11.31 15.89 1.29
C ALA A 146 -10.22 16.25 0.27
N ASP A 147 -9.08 16.80 0.70
CA ASP A 147 -7.96 17.13 -0.20
C ASP A 147 -7.33 15.86 -0.80
N ASP A 148 -7.37 14.75 -0.06
CA ASP A 148 -6.96 13.42 -0.53
C ASP A 148 -8.12 12.60 -1.11
N ARG A 149 -9.27 13.25 -1.34
CA ARG A 149 -10.49 12.64 -1.90
C ARG A 149 -11.03 11.48 -1.05
N VAL A 150 -10.79 11.51 0.25
CA VAL A 150 -11.37 10.55 1.19
C VAL A 150 -12.74 11.03 1.62
N ALA A 151 -13.76 10.24 1.32
CA ALA A 151 -15.14 10.53 1.67
C ALA A 151 -15.50 10.02 3.07
N GLU A 152 -14.92 8.92 3.50
CA GLU A 152 -15.27 8.29 4.77
C GLU A 152 -14.10 7.52 5.37
N VAL A 153 -13.98 7.60 6.69
CA VAL A 153 -13.04 6.81 7.52
C VAL A 153 -13.84 6.10 8.60
N ARG A 154 -13.66 4.79 8.75
CA ARG A 154 -14.44 3.99 9.69
C ARG A 154 -13.66 2.83 10.27
N TRP A 155 -13.91 2.52 11.53
CA TRP A 155 -13.50 1.29 12.19
C TRP A 155 -14.50 0.17 11.90
N PHE A 156 -14.00 -1.00 11.48
CA PHE A 156 -14.80 -2.17 11.14
C PHE A 156 -14.43 -3.34 12.05
N THR A 157 -15.40 -3.90 12.73
CA THR A 157 -15.24 -5.14 13.51
C THR A 157 -15.46 -6.40 12.67
N GLU A 158 -16.07 -6.21 11.50
CA GLU A 158 -16.21 -7.24 10.47
C GLU A 158 -15.59 -6.70 9.18
N ARG A 159 -15.13 -7.59 8.31
CA ARG A 159 -14.53 -7.19 7.04
C ARG A 159 -15.51 -6.35 6.22
N PRO A 160 -15.14 -5.15 5.78
CA PRO A 160 -16.01 -4.34 4.94
C PRO A 160 -16.25 -5.00 3.57
N ASP A 161 -17.39 -4.71 2.99
CA ASP A 161 -17.78 -5.17 1.66
C ASP A 161 -18.49 -4.01 0.93
N PRO A 162 -18.10 -3.65 -0.29
CA PRO A 162 -17.02 -4.24 -1.08
C PRO A 162 -15.62 -3.78 -0.66
N LEU A 163 -14.62 -4.61 -0.94
CA LEU A 163 -13.21 -4.26 -0.81
C LEU A 163 -12.68 -3.65 -2.12
N ARG A 164 -11.81 -2.66 -2.00
CA ARG A 164 -11.17 -2.01 -3.15
C ARG A 164 -10.20 -2.94 -3.89
N TYR A 165 -9.54 -3.82 -3.15
CA TYR A 165 -8.57 -4.77 -3.68
C TYR A 165 -8.87 -6.17 -3.18
N ASP A 166 -8.88 -7.15 -4.06
CA ASP A 166 -9.16 -8.56 -3.74
C ASP A 166 -8.18 -9.13 -2.70
N ALA A 167 -6.94 -8.67 -2.71
CA ALA A 167 -5.92 -9.09 -1.76
C ALA A 167 -6.33 -8.85 -0.30
N LEU A 168 -7.08 -7.79 -0.02
CA LEU A 168 -7.54 -7.43 1.34
C LEU A 168 -8.46 -8.50 1.95
N ALA A 169 -9.08 -9.34 1.13
CA ALA A 169 -9.92 -10.44 1.61
C ALA A 169 -9.13 -11.48 2.43
N SER A 170 -7.82 -11.56 2.23
CA SER A 170 -6.94 -12.49 2.95
C SER A 170 -6.21 -11.86 4.14
N PHE A 171 -6.35 -10.55 4.37
CA PHE A 171 -5.69 -9.88 5.48
C PHE A 171 -6.35 -10.26 6.82
N PRO A 172 -5.58 -10.33 7.91
CA PRO A 172 -6.11 -10.77 9.20
C PRO A 172 -7.11 -9.75 9.75
N MET A 173 -8.25 -10.23 10.22
CA MET A 173 -9.14 -9.43 11.08
C MET A 173 -8.76 -9.68 12.54
N PRO A 174 -8.68 -8.63 13.36
CA PRO A 174 -8.38 -8.81 14.77
C PRO A 174 -9.51 -9.59 15.42
N THR A 175 -9.15 -10.59 16.22
CA THR A 175 -10.10 -11.32 17.03
C THR A 175 -10.24 -10.60 18.36
N GLY A 176 -11.44 -10.16 18.70
CA GLY A 176 -11.73 -9.61 20.03
C GLY A 176 -11.28 -10.61 21.10
N ASN A 177 -10.61 -10.13 22.12
CA ASN A 177 -10.33 -10.93 23.31
C ASN A 177 -11.67 -11.28 23.95
N LEU A 178 -12.03 -12.58 23.88
CA LEU A 178 -13.10 -13.17 24.70
C LEU A 178 -12.70 -13.17 26.17
#